data_9e8e518d5056d3747a02f2afc13a92bc
#
_entry.id   9e8e518d5056d3747a02f2afc13a92bc
#
_cell.length_a   1.000
_cell.length_b   1.000
_cell.length_c   1.000
_cell.angle_alpha   90.00
_cell.angle_beta   90.00
_cell.angle_gamma   90.00
#
_symmetry.space_group_name_H-M   'P 1'
#
loop_
_entity.id
_entity.type
_entity.pdbx_description
1 polymer ?
#
loop_
_entity_poly.entity_id
_entity_poly.type
_entity_poly.pdbx_seq_one_letter_code
_entity_poly.pdbx_strand_id
1 'polypeptide(L)'
;MELNSLWTRDFDVYDRLKDLAIDLGDKVVAEPKGRRIASATFTPSGLVFLSGTGGGTGALTNDDGDVERGYDAGREAGAKHVVSLHWVLDPFATLNDVWYCVKCLGMVNSAGGGSFSKSPRVIDGYSEVFHDVFGGPLSRFADDGMDSSLSGWHTRSAVAGFDLPGHCSVEPEMIVQVDPDLAIRIIKERGPHA
;
A
#
# COMPACT_ATOMS: atom_id res chain seq x y z
N MET A 1 21.37 -19.76 -6.69
CA MET A 1 20.64 -19.13 -5.57
C MET A 1 19.21 -19.04 -6.03
N GLU A 2 18.31 -19.74 -5.38
CA GLU A 2 16.88 -19.66 -5.73
C GLU A 2 16.38 -18.26 -5.34
N LEU A 3 15.75 -17.56 -6.27
CA LEU A 3 15.24 -16.19 -6.05
C LEU A 3 14.30 -16.12 -4.82
N ASN A 4 13.57 -17.18 -4.54
CA ASN A 4 12.68 -17.28 -3.38
C ASN A 4 13.41 -17.14 -2.03
N SER A 5 14.70 -17.50 -1.94
CA SER A 5 15.46 -17.39 -0.70
C SER A 5 15.81 -15.95 -0.30
N LEU A 6 15.69 -15.00 -1.24
CA LEU A 6 15.98 -13.58 -0.99
C LEU A 6 14.81 -12.85 -0.30
N TRP A 7 13.60 -13.43 -0.32
CA TRP A 7 12.36 -12.78 0.11
C TRP A 7 11.63 -13.57 1.21
N THR A 8 12.31 -14.54 1.82
CA THR A 8 11.75 -15.28 2.95
C THR A 8 11.61 -14.39 4.17
N ARG A 9 10.42 -14.39 4.75
CA ARG A 9 10.12 -13.77 6.05
C ARG A 9 10.16 -14.86 7.12
N ASP A 10 10.55 -14.48 8.31
CA ASP A 10 10.50 -15.32 9.52
C ASP A 10 9.19 -15.15 10.32
N PHE A 11 8.19 -14.49 9.72
CA PHE A 11 6.88 -14.22 10.32
C PHE A 11 5.75 -14.41 9.30
N ASP A 12 4.54 -14.65 9.83
CA ASP A 12 3.30 -14.66 9.04
C ASP A 12 2.71 -13.25 8.98
N VAL A 13 2.45 -12.77 7.75
CA VAL A 13 1.83 -11.46 7.51
C VAL A 13 0.47 -11.35 8.20
N TYR A 14 -0.32 -12.43 8.23
CA TYR A 14 -1.66 -12.41 8.84
C TYR A 14 -1.62 -12.28 10.36
N ASP A 15 -0.57 -12.75 11.02
CA ASP A 15 -0.39 -12.51 12.46
C ASP A 15 -0.11 -11.02 12.72
N ARG A 16 0.73 -10.39 11.91
CA ARG A 16 0.94 -8.93 11.99
C ARG A 16 -0.34 -8.14 11.75
N LEU A 17 -1.20 -8.55 10.81
CA LEU A 17 -2.49 -7.88 10.59
C LEU A 17 -3.37 -7.90 11.83
N LYS A 18 -3.41 -9.01 12.57
CA LYS A 18 -4.14 -9.11 13.85
C LYS A 18 -3.58 -8.12 14.88
N ASP A 19 -2.25 -8.08 15.02
CA ASP A 19 -1.58 -7.17 15.96
C ASP A 19 -1.77 -5.68 15.60
N LEU A 20 -1.96 -5.41 14.30
CA LEU A 20 -2.25 -4.08 13.76
C LEU A 20 -3.74 -3.73 13.81
N ALA A 21 -4.60 -4.66 14.18
CA ALA A 21 -6.05 -4.56 14.10
C ALA A 21 -6.54 -4.19 12.67
N ILE A 22 -5.85 -4.70 11.63
CA ILE A 22 -6.27 -4.57 10.25
C ILE A 22 -7.21 -5.74 9.94
N ASP A 23 -8.51 -5.44 9.87
CA ASP A 23 -9.55 -6.40 9.50
C ASP A 23 -9.64 -6.49 7.98
N LEU A 24 -9.52 -7.69 7.45
CA LEU A 24 -9.67 -7.95 6.01
C LEU A 24 -11.13 -7.88 5.56
N GLY A 25 -12.08 -8.01 6.50
CA GLY A 25 -13.51 -7.97 6.21
C GLY A 25 -13.97 -9.07 5.25
N ASP A 26 -15.23 -8.99 4.88
CA ASP A 26 -15.77 -9.80 3.80
C ASP A 26 -15.37 -9.22 2.44
N LYS A 27 -15.13 -10.10 1.46
CA LYS A 27 -14.85 -9.69 0.08
C LYS A 27 -16.01 -8.86 -0.46
N VAL A 28 -15.86 -7.56 -0.40
CA VAL A 28 -16.77 -6.65 -1.10
C VAL A 28 -16.38 -6.69 -2.57
N VAL A 29 -17.00 -7.60 -3.32
CA VAL A 29 -17.01 -7.51 -4.77
C VAL A 29 -17.86 -6.28 -5.10
N ALA A 30 -17.25 -5.11 -4.98
CA ALA A 30 -17.83 -3.92 -5.56
C ALA A 30 -17.82 -4.14 -7.06
N GLU A 31 -18.94 -4.64 -7.61
CA GLU A 31 -19.13 -4.55 -9.05
C GLU A 31 -18.87 -3.10 -9.44
N PRO A 32 -17.94 -2.87 -10.37
CA PRO A 32 -17.58 -1.50 -10.75
C PRO A 32 -18.73 -0.90 -11.54
N LYS A 33 -19.76 -0.42 -10.84
CA LYS A 33 -20.84 0.33 -11.46
C LYS A 33 -20.24 1.57 -12.12
N GLY A 34 -19.96 1.46 -13.42
CA GLY A 34 -19.46 2.54 -14.25
C GLY A 34 -17.97 2.90 -14.07
N ARG A 35 -17.18 2.18 -13.29
CA ARG A 35 -15.75 2.40 -13.19
C ARG A 35 -15.03 1.76 -14.37
N ARG A 36 -14.21 2.55 -15.05
CA ARG A 36 -13.33 2.10 -16.14
C ARG A 36 -11.90 1.84 -15.63
N ILE A 37 -11.73 1.64 -14.32
CA ILE A 37 -10.43 1.56 -13.65
C ILE A 37 -10.42 0.25 -12.85
N ALA A 38 -9.37 -0.55 -13.05
CA ALA A 38 -9.12 -1.74 -12.25
C ALA A 38 -8.54 -1.35 -10.88
N SER A 39 -8.82 -2.15 -9.84
CA SER A 39 -8.19 -1.98 -8.52
C SER A 39 -6.72 -2.36 -8.56
N ALA A 40 -6.36 -3.33 -9.39
CA ALA A 40 -4.98 -3.76 -9.61
C ALA A 40 -4.76 -4.19 -11.06
N THR A 41 -3.50 -4.10 -11.49
CA THR A 41 -3.04 -4.64 -12.78
C THR A 41 -1.81 -5.51 -12.56
N PHE A 42 -1.89 -6.76 -13.02
CA PHE A 42 -0.79 -7.73 -12.99
C PHE A 42 0.01 -7.68 -14.29
N THR A 43 1.32 -7.78 -14.18
CA THR A 43 2.21 -7.97 -15.33
C THR A 43 2.79 -9.39 -15.33
N PRO A 44 3.17 -9.94 -16.50
CA PRO A 44 3.82 -11.26 -16.55
C PRO A 44 5.16 -11.33 -15.79
N SER A 45 5.78 -10.21 -15.49
CA SER A 45 7.00 -10.12 -14.67
C SER A 45 6.74 -10.17 -13.17
N GLY A 46 5.47 -10.28 -12.74
CA GLY A 46 5.09 -10.33 -11.33
C GLY A 46 4.89 -8.97 -10.67
N LEU A 47 4.99 -7.86 -11.40
CA LEU A 47 4.61 -6.56 -10.84
C LEU A 47 3.09 -6.45 -10.75
N VAL A 48 2.61 -5.96 -9.59
CA VAL A 48 1.21 -5.67 -9.34
C VAL A 48 1.09 -4.18 -9.04
N PHE A 49 0.41 -3.47 -9.92
CA PHE A 49 0.12 -2.04 -9.78
C PHE A 49 -1.22 -1.88 -9.07
N LEU A 50 -1.24 -1.22 -7.94
CA LEU A 50 -2.46 -0.90 -7.19
C LEU A 50 -2.88 0.53 -7.51
N SER A 51 -4.16 0.72 -7.81
CA SER A 51 -4.76 2.04 -8.01
C SER A 51 -4.75 2.86 -6.73
N GLY A 52 -4.80 4.18 -6.85
CA GLY A 52 -4.86 5.09 -5.71
C GLY A 52 -6.01 4.77 -4.74
N THR A 53 -5.72 4.85 -3.45
CA THR A 53 -6.67 4.60 -2.36
C THR A 53 -6.71 5.78 -1.41
N GLY A 54 -7.90 6.38 -1.26
CA GLY A 54 -8.09 7.56 -0.42
C GLY A 54 -8.07 7.25 1.08
N GLY A 55 -7.41 8.13 1.85
CA GLY A 55 -7.45 8.18 3.30
C GLY A 55 -7.76 9.58 3.82
N GLY A 56 -8.45 9.65 4.97
CA GLY A 56 -8.86 10.91 5.59
C GLY A 56 -9.80 11.74 4.73
N THR A 57 -10.04 12.97 5.18
CA THR A 57 -10.92 13.92 4.48
C THR A 57 -10.41 15.35 4.60
N GLY A 58 -10.45 16.08 3.50
CA GLY A 58 -10.14 17.51 3.41
C GLY A 58 -8.68 17.82 3.18
N ALA A 59 -8.44 19.03 2.71
CA ALA A 59 -7.11 19.54 2.44
C ALA A 59 -6.31 19.80 3.73
N LEU A 60 -5.01 19.64 3.64
CA LEU A 60 -4.05 19.81 4.73
C LEU A 60 -3.33 21.17 4.62
N THR A 61 -2.98 21.74 5.74
CA THR A 61 -2.07 22.88 5.86
C THR A 61 -0.72 22.44 6.44
N ASN A 62 0.26 23.35 6.51
CA ASN A 62 1.53 23.07 7.16
C ASN A 62 1.47 23.05 8.69
N ASP A 63 0.31 23.28 9.30
CA ASP A 63 0.13 23.21 10.75
C ASP A 63 0.35 21.79 11.26
N ASP A 64 0.99 21.64 12.40
CA ASP A 64 1.37 20.34 12.95
C ASP A 64 0.17 19.41 13.15
N GLY A 65 -0.99 19.94 13.60
CA GLY A 65 -2.22 19.15 13.74
C GLY A 65 -2.77 18.61 12.41
N ASP A 66 -2.65 19.37 11.33
CA ASP A 66 -3.01 18.92 10.00
C ASP A 66 -2.02 17.89 9.44
N VAL A 67 -0.74 18.03 9.74
CA VAL A 67 0.29 17.08 9.35
C VAL A 67 0.07 15.74 10.05
N GLU A 68 -0.28 15.75 11.36
CA GLU A 68 -0.61 14.54 12.11
C GLU A 68 -1.88 13.88 11.58
N ARG A 69 -2.95 14.65 11.33
CA ARG A 69 -4.17 14.17 10.68
C ARG A 69 -3.88 13.56 9.30
N GLY A 70 -2.97 14.15 8.55
CA GLY A 70 -2.51 13.63 7.26
C GLY A 70 -1.73 12.32 7.39
N TYR A 71 -0.88 12.21 8.40
CA TYR A 71 -0.17 10.98 8.72
C TYR A 71 -1.14 9.84 9.06
N ASP A 72 -2.16 10.10 9.90
CA ASP A 72 -3.20 9.12 10.22
C ASP A 72 -4.02 8.72 8.98
N ALA A 73 -4.33 9.69 8.10
CA ALA A 73 -4.96 9.43 6.80
C ALA A 73 -4.08 8.53 5.91
N GLY A 74 -2.75 8.71 5.96
CA GLY A 74 -1.78 7.83 5.30
C GLY A 74 -1.85 6.40 5.83
N ARG A 75 -1.91 6.21 7.15
CA ARG A 75 -2.09 4.90 7.77
C ARG A 75 -3.41 4.23 7.37
N GLU A 76 -4.50 5.00 7.36
CA GLU A 76 -5.80 4.50 6.89
C GLU A 76 -5.74 4.02 5.43
N ALA A 77 -5.14 4.80 4.53
CA ALA A 77 -4.97 4.42 3.13
C ALA A 77 -4.08 3.19 2.98
N GLY A 78 -3.01 3.07 3.78
CA GLY A 78 -2.13 1.91 3.81
C GLY A 78 -2.86 0.63 4.21
N ALA A 79 -3.67 0.67 5.27
CA ALA A 79 -4.48 -0.46 5.70
C ALA A 79 -5.49 -0.88 4.61
N LYS A 80 -6.18 0.07 3.99
CA LYS A 80 -7.10 -0.19 2.86
C LYS A 80 -6.39 -0.84 1.67
N HIS A 81 -5.15 -0.42 1.37
CA HIS A 81 -4.36 -1.03 0.30
C HIS A 81 -3.97 -2.47 0.61
N VAL A 82 -3.57 -2.77 1.85
CA VAL A 82 -3.28 -4.15 2.28
C VAL A 82 -4.52 -5.04 2.12
N VAL A 83 -5.69 -4.56 2.53
CA VAL A 83 -6.98 -5.26 2.33
C VAL A 83 -7.26 -5.47 0.84
N SER A 84 -7.10 -4.44 0.01
CA SER A 84 -7.29 -4.55 -1.44
C SER A 84 -6.32 -5.56 -2.05
N LEU A 85 -5.06 -5.54 -1.64
CA LEU A 85 -4.04 -6.49 -2.12
C LEU A 85 -4.40 -7.93 -1.75
N HIS A 86 -4.88 -8.18 -0.53
CA HIS A 86 -5.39 -9.49 -0.14
C HIS A 86 -6.46 -9.99 -1.11
N TRP A 87 -7.47 -9.18 -1.37
CA TRP A 87 -8.60 -9.59 -2.22
C TRP A 87 -8.26 -9.70 -3.71
N VAL A 88 -7.30 -8.94 -4.21
CA VAL A 88 -6.85 -9.10 -5.59
C VAL A 88 -5.94 -10.31 -5.78
N LEU A 89 -5.32 -10.82 -4.74
CA LEU A 89 -4.54 -12.07 -4.77
C LEU A 89 -5.43 -13.31 -4.62
N ASP A 90 -6.53 -13.22 -3.84
CA ASP A 90 -7.46 -14.34 -3.59
C ASP A 90 -8.21 -14.78 -4.86
N PRO A 91 -8.42 -16.07 -5.14
CA PRO A 91 -8.00 -17.24 -4.34
C PRO A 91 -6.65 -17.85 -4.75
N PHE A 92 -5.85 -17.18 -5.57
CA PHE A 92 -4.64 -17.73 -6.18
C PHE A 92 -3.41 -17.67 -5.30
N ALA A 93 -3.40 -16.69 -4.37
CA ALA A 93 -2.27 -16.36 -3.52
C ALA A 93 -2.73 -15.69 -2.22
N THR A 94 -1.77 -15.41 -1.36
CA THR A 94 -1.94 -14.78 -0.07
C THR A 94 -1.01 -13.55 0.04
N LEU A 95 -1.15 -12.76 1.09
CA LEU A 95 -0.22 -11.65 1.35
C LEU A 95 1.22 -12.15 1.65
N ASN A 96 1.38 -13.42 2.08
CA ASN A 96 2.70 -14.01 2.26
C ASN A 96 3.45 -14.22 0.93
N ASP A 97 2.75 -14.23 -0.21
CA ASP A 97 3.33 -14.37 -1.55
C ASP A 97 3.81 -13.03 -2.14
N VAL A 98 3.63 -11.93 -1.44
CA VAL A 98 4.22 -10.63 -1.81
C VAL A 98 5.70 -10.65 -1.47
N TRP A 99 6.56 -10.58 -2.47
CA TRP A 99 8.00 -10.62 -2.26
C TRP A 99 8.52 -9.32 -1.65
N TYR A 100 8.19 -8.18 -2.26
CA TYR A 100 8.57 -6.86 -1.74
C TYR A 100 7.71 -5.74 -2.33
N CYS A 101 7.75 -4.59 -1.66
CA CYS A 101 7.17 -3.35 -2.14
C CYS A 101 8.19 -2.64 -3.03
N VAL A 102 7.75 -2.14 -4.18
CA VAL A 102 8.65 -1.57 -5.20
C VAL A 102 8.65 -0.05 -5.13
N LYS A 103 7.45 0.54 -5.25
CA LYS A 103 7.30 1.99 -5.40
C LYS A 103 5.99 2.46 -4.81
N CYS A 104 6.05 3.53 -4.04
CA CYS A 104 4.91 4.33 -3.63
C CYS A 104 4.95 5.71 -4.31
N LEU A 105 3.82 6.13 -4.87
CA LEU A 105 3.53 7.53 -5.17
C LEU A 105 2.49 8.02 -4.16
N GLY A 106 2.87 8.91 -3.26
CA GLY A 106 1.95 9.51 -2.29
C GLY A 106 1.49 10.88 -2.76
N MET A 107 0.20 11.05 -2.95
CA MET A 107 -0.43 12.32 -3.29
C MET A 107 -1.12 12.88 -2.06
N VAL A 108 -0.93 14.16 -1.79
CA VAL A 108 -1.47 14.87 -0.62
C VAL A 108 -2.32 16.03 -1.10
N ASN A 109 -3.57 16.08 -0.63
CA ASN A 109 -4.46 17.21 -0.82
C ASN A 109 -4.01 18.35 0.10
N SER A 110 -3.64 19.48 -0.47
CA SER A 110 -3.12 20.62 0.29
C SER A 110 -3.87 21.92 0.01
N ALA A 111 -4.29 22.61 1.07
CA ALA A 111 -5.01 23.87 0.97
C ALA A 111 -4.17 25.03 0.38
N GLY A 112 -2.85 24.93 0.47
CA GLY A 112 -1.90 25.96 0.01
C GLY A 112 -1.26 25.68 -1.35
N GLY A 113 -1.75 24.66 -2.10
CA GLY A 113 -1.12 24.27 -3.35
C GLY A 113 0.37 23.95 -3.17
N GLY A 114 1.22 24.53 -4.01
CA GLY A 114 2.67 24.28 -3.99
C GLY A 114 3.44 24.78 -2.75
N SER A 115 2.79 25.44 -1.80
CA SER A 115 3.42 25.86 -0.55
C SER A 115 3.45 24.77 0.53
N PHE A 116 2.75 23.63 0.35
CA PHE A 116 2.77 22.52 1.30
C PHE A 116 4.09 21.76 1.22
N SER A 117 4.87 21.77 2.30
CA SER A 117 6.21 21.16 2.34
C SER A 117 6.29 19.87 3.15
N LYS A 118 5.18 19.44 3.75
CA LYS A 118 5.12 18.32 4.69
C LYS A 118 4.64 17.01 4.08
N SER A 119 4.46 16.94 2.76
CA SER A 119 4.01 15.71 2.08
C SER A 119 4.85 14.47 2.42
N PRO A 120 6.19 14.51 2.57
CA PRO A 120 6.94 13.34 3.01
C PRO A 120 6.48 12.82 4.37
N ARG A 121 6.29 13.71 5.37
CA ARG A 121 5.86 13.35 6.72
C ARG A 121 4.44 12.74 6.73
N VAL A 122 3.54 13.30 5.93
CA VAL A 122 2.18 12.75 5.76
C VAL A 122 2.23 11.32 5.19
N ILE A 123 3.04 11.09 4.16
CA ILE A 123 3.13 9.77 3.52
C ILE A 123 4.01 8.79 4.32
N ASP A 124 4.75 9.23 5.35
CA ASP A 124 5.37 8.32 6.32
C ASP A 124 4.33 7.38 6.94
N GLY A 125 3.14 7.89 7.30
CA GLY A 125 2.07 7.06 7.84
C GLY A 125 1.69 5.90 6.94
N TYR A 126 1.60 6.13 5.63
CA TYR A 126 1.35 5.08 4.64
C TYR A 126 2.50 4.07 4.57
N SER A 127 3.73 4.56 4.47
CA SER A 127 4.92 3.70 4.36
C SER A 127 5.11 2.82 5.59
N GLU A 128 4.86 3.35 6.80
CA GLU A 128 4.98 2.59 8.04
C GLU A 128 4.01 1.40 8.09
N VAL A 129 2.79 1.50 7.53
CA VAL A 129 1.88 0.35 7.45
C VAL A 129 2.51 -0.78 6.64
N PHE A 130 3.15 -0.48 5.50
CA PHE A 130 3.81 -1.49 4.69
C PHE A 130 5.04 -2.08 5.38
N HIS A 131 5.79 -1.27 6.14
CA HIS A 131 6.89 -1.76 6.98
C HIS A 131 6.37 -2.63 8.13
N ASP A 132 5.29 -2.24 8.79
CA ASP A 132 4.67 -3.02 9.85
C ASP A 132 4.15 -4.37 9.32
N VAL A 133 3.53 -4.40 8.14
CA VAL A 133 2.92 -5.59 7.56
C VAL A 133 3.95 -6.52 6.92
N PHE A 134 4.85 -5.98 6.08
CA PHE A 134 5.75 -6.78 5.25
C PHE A 134 7.21 -6.78 5.74
N GLY A 135 7.55 -5.95 6.70
CA GLY A 135 8.89 -5.80 7.25
C GLY A 135 9.63 -4.59 6.69
N GLY A 136 10.47 -4.01 7.53
CA GLY A 136 11.27 -2.85 7.15
C GLY A 136 11.81 -2.09 8.37
N PRO A 137 12.73 -1.15 8.15
CA PRO A 137 13.44 -0.48 9.25
C PRO A 137 12.55 0.41 10.13
N LEU A 138 11.36 0.80 9.65
CA LEU A 138 10.37 1.56 10.41
C LEU A 138 9.25 0.68 10.98
N SER A 139 9.37 -0.65 10.86
CA SER A 139 8.40 -1.57 11.43
C SER A 139 8.41 -1.47 12.96
N ARG A 140 7.24 -1.37 13.58
CA ARG A 140 7.09 -1.43 15.04
C ARG A 140 7.46 -2.80 15.64
N PHE A 141 7.66 -3.81 14.80
CA PHE A 141 8.10 -5.15 15.19
C PHE A 141 9.61 -5.35 15.00
N ALA A 142 10.33 -4.31 14.53
CA ALA A 142 11.76 -4.40 14.31
C ALA A 142 12.52 -4.33 15.64
N ASP A 143 13.35 -5.33 15.90
CA ASP A 143 14.31 -5.30 16.99
C ASP A 143 15.47 -4.35 16.62
N ASP A 144 15.92 -3.54 17.57
CA ASP A 144 17.03 -2.58 17.38
C ASP A 144 16.84 -1.61 16.20
N GLY A 145 15.59 -1.36 15.79
CA GLY A 145 15.26 -0.44 14.71
C GLY A 145 15.41 -1.00 13.29
N MET A 146 15.70 -2.29 13.16
CA MET A 146 15.81 -2.97 11.88
C MET A 146 15.02 -4.27 11.89
N ASP A 147 14.09 -4.44 10.97
CA ASP A 147 13.41 -5.71 10.71
C ASP A 147 14.30 -6.58 9.82
N SER A 148 14.37 -7.88 10.09
CA SER A 148 15.12 -8.84 9.30
C SER A 148 14.61 -8.96 7.87
N SER A 149 13.30 -8.76 7.66
CA SER A 149 12.68 -8.64 6.35
C SER A 149 12.63 -7.17 5.92
N LEU A 150 13.14 -6.89 4.75
CA LEU A 150 13.04 -5.57 4.10
C LEU A 150 11.95 -5.54 3.02
N SER A 151 11.04 -6.52 3.02
CA SER A 151 10.02 -6.68 1.97
C SER A 151 9.05 -5.49 1.87
N GLY A 152 8.76 -4.80 2.97
CA GLY A 152 7.94 -3.59 2.98
C GLY A 152 8.70 -2.32 2.59
N TRP A 153 10.03 -2.37 2.53
CA TRP A 153 10.84 -1.21 2.15
C TRP A 153 10.66 -0.90 0.66
N HIS A 154 10.40 0.35 0.32
CA HIS A 154 10.08 0.77 -1.05
C HIS A 154 10.65 2.15 -1.36
N THR A 155 10.88 2.42 -2.66
CA THR A 155 11.16 3.77 -3.12
C THR A 155 9.87 4.60 -3.11
N ARG A 156 9.99 5.91 -2.80
CA ARG A 156 8.83 6.78 -2.65
C ARG A 156 9.00 8.13 -3.32
N SER A 157 7.90 8.67 -3.85
CA SER A 157 7.72 10.09 -4.13
C SER A 157 6.50 10.56 -3.35
N ALA A 158 6.60 11.72 -2.70
CA ALA A 158 5.49 12.35 -2.00
C ALA A 158 5.29 13.75 -2.59
N VAL A 159 4.12 13.98 -3.16
CA VAL A 159 3.76 15.24 -3.81
C VAL A 159 2.52 15.83 -3.17
N ALA A 160 2.42 17.14 -3.17
CA ALA A 160 1.22 17.85 -2.75
C ALA A 160 0.60 18.54 -3.95
N GLY A 161 -0.73 18.57 -3.99
CA GLY A 161 -1.49 19.19 -5.06
C GLY A 161 -2.81 19.74 -4.58
N PHE A 162 -3.58 20.23 -5.51
CA PHE A 162 -4.97 20.63 -5.28
C PHE A 162 -5.82 19.37 -5.24
N ASP A 163 -6.97 19.45 -4.70
CA ASP A 163 -8.04 18.48 -4.55
C ASP A 163 -7.79 17.06 -5.10
N LEU A 164 -8.10 16.07 -4.27
CA LEU A 164 -8.08 14.66 -4.63
C LEU A 164 -9.51 14.12 -4.74
N PRO A 165 -9.75 13.04 -5.51
CA PRO A 165 -11.06 12.42 -5.65
C PRO A 165 -11.75 12.19 -4.31
N GLY A 166 -13.01 12.56 -4.20
CA GLY A 166 -13.78 12.43 -2.96
C GLY A 166 -13.31 13.32 -1.82
N HIS A 167 -12.50 14.35 -2.10
CA HIS A 167 -11.91 15.26 -1.10
C HIS A 167 -11.09 14.54 -0.03
N CYS A 168 -10.50 13.38 -0.33
CA CYS A 168 -9.61 12.71 0.62
C CYS A 168 -8.35 13.55 0.89
N SER A 169 -7.75 13.34 2.06
CA SER A 169 -6.52 14.04 2.47
C SER A 169 -5.28 13.49 1.77
N VAL A 170 -5.27 12.19 1.49
CA VAL A 170 -4.19 11.50 0.78
C VAL A 170 -4.75 10.48 -0.19
N GLU A 171 -4.03 10.21 -1.27
CA GLU A 171 -4.31 9.14 -2.23
C GLU A 171 -2.99 8.52 -2.71
N PRO A 172 -2.41 7.60 -1.96
CA PRO A 172 -1.21 6.89 -2.39
C PRO A 172 -1.52 5.78 -3.39
N GLU A 173 -0.53 5.47 -4.25
CA GLU A 173 -0.47 4.30 -5.13
C GLU A 173 0.71 3.42 -4.71
N MET A 174 0.60 2.10 -4.95
CA MET A 174 1.67 1.15 -4.64
C MET A 174 1.92 0.20 -5.80
N ILE A 175 3.18 -0.14 -6.00
CA ILE A 175 3.60 -1.25 -6.86
C ILE A 175 4.27 -2.27 -5.94
N VAL A 176 3.80 -3.51 -6.02
CA VAL A 176 4.42 -4.66 -5.32
C VAL A 176 4.90 -5.70 -6.32
N GLN A 177 5.79 -6.59 -5.87
CA GLN A 177 6.28 -7.72 -6.63
C GLN A 177 5.78 -9.01 -6.00
N VAL A 178 5.22 -9.89 -6.83
CA VAL A 178 4.93 -11.28 -6.50
C VAL A 178 5.72 -12.21 -7.42
N ASP A 179 5.63 -13.52 -7.18
CA ASP A 179 6.24 -14.50 -8.08
C ASP A 179 5.71 -14.33 -9.52
N PRO A 180 6.58 -14.24 -10.55
CA PRO A 180 6.15 -14.13 -11.94
C PRO A 180 5.27 -15.29 -12.42
N ASP A 181 5.55 -16.53 -11.99
CA ASP A 181 4.74 -17.69 -12.37
C ASP A 181 3.35 -17.62 -11.75
N LEU A 182 3.25 -17.11 -10.53
CA LEU A 182 1.98 -16.81 -9.87
C LEU A 182 1.20 -15.73 -10.64
N ALA A 183 1.86 -14.63 -11.00
CA ALA A 183 1.22 -13.55 -11.77
C ALA A 183 0.72 -14.04 -13.13
N ILE A 184 1.51 -14.86 -13.84
CA ILE A 184 1.11 -15.47 -15.11
C ILE A 184 -0.12 -16.37 -14.92
N ARG A 185 -0.19 -17.15 -13.82
CA ARG A 185 -1.35 -17.98 -13.50
C ARG A 185 -2.60 -17.12 -13.30
N ILE A 186 -2.52 -16.06 -12.50
CA ILE A 186 -3.62 -15.13 -12.26
C ILE A 186 -4.10 -14.51 -13.58
N ILE A 187 -3.18 -14.03 -14.42
CA ILE A 187 -3.50 -13.42 -15.71
C ILE A 187 -4.23 -14.42 -16.63
N LYS A 188 -3.82 -15.69 -16.65
CA LYS A 188 -4.46 -16.73 -17.47
C LYS A 188 -5.88 -17.04 -17.01
N GLU A 189 -6.14 -17.03 -15.72
CA GLU A 189 -7.43 -17.45 -15.14
C GLU A 189 -8.48 -16.34 -15.15
N ARG A 190 -8.09 -15.09 -14.92
CA ARG A 190 -9.05 -13.96 -14.81
C ARG A 190 -8.67 -12.70 -15.57
N GLY A 191 -7.57 -12.72 -16.33
CA GLY A 191 -7.05 -11.54 -17.01
C GLY A 191 -6.12 -10.71 -16.13
N PRO A 192 -5.46 -9.68 -16.74
CA PRO A 192 -4.44 -8.88 -16.05
C PRO A 192 -5.02 -7.84 -15.07
N HIS A 193 -6.32 -7.60 -15.08
CA HIS A 193 -6.99 -6.57 -14.29
C HIS A 193 -7.91 -7.17 -13.23
N ALA A 194 -7.88 -6.61 -12.01
CA ALA A 194 -8.69 -7.01 -10.88
C ALA A 194 -9.33 -5.79 -10.20
#